data_65737ff16c2f425ef6f2ca013ae5dfc2
#
_entry.id   65737ff16c2f425ef6f2ca013ae5dfc2
#
_cell.length_a   1.000
_cell.length_b   1.000
_cell.length_c   1.000
_cell.angle_alpha   90.00
_cell.angle_beta   90.00
_cell.angle_gamma   90.00
#
_symmetry.space_group_name_H-M   'P 1'
#
loop_
_entity.id
_entity.type
_entity.pdbx_description
1 polymer ?
#
loop_
_entity_poly.entity_id
_entity_poly.type
_entity_poly.pdbx_seq_one_letter_code
_entity_poly.pdbx_strand_id
1 'polypeptide(L)'
;MKTQTNRLTFSQQFFIATMLFGLFFGAGNLIFPIFLGSQAGRNVWPAIVGLLITGVGIPLLGVAAQGISRSNGLQEMAGRVSPRYSIFFTCALYLTIGPFFAIPRCASTSFTVGIEPLLGENVNATVLLAAFSCVFFAAVLFFSLRPGKILTWVGKLLTPLFLLVLAILVVTALLHPTDRIADVTPSAAYAAAPFFAGFLEGYNTMDALASLAFGIVVINVIRGLGVTEPGAIAKNTVLSGIFSCLFMGGIYVAVTIVGTRSHSLTVSCTNGGEAFAVIAEHYLGRVGLVVLALTVILACLKTSIGLVTSCAETFTAMFPNGPKYGFWATCFSIFSLLVTNIGLNAIIAISLPVLMFLFPLAITLILLALLGNLYGHDTVVYRWVTGFTLVAALFDFVKALPKAITETPVVSAVIGFADSYLPFFELGLGWICPAAVGLFVGLIFHRTRRNRTAA
;
A
#
# COMPACT_ATOMS: atom_id res chain seq x y z
N MET A 1 3.95 -39.23 8.17
CA MET A 1 3.60 -38.31 9.27
C MET A 1 4.60 -37.16 9.26
N LYS A 2 4.20 -35.96 8.85
CA LYS A 2 5.03 -34.76 9.04
C LYS A 2 5.02 -34.44 10.53
N THR A 3 6.18 -34.43 11.17
CA THR A 3 6.36 -34.00 12.54
C THR A 3 5.72 -32.62 12.72
N GLN A 4 4.73 -32.52 13.62
CA GLN A 4 4.14 -31.22 14.01
C GLN A 4 5.23 -30.38 14.70
N THR A 5 5.79 -29.45 13.97
CA THR A 5 6.79 -28.51 14.51
C THR A 5 6.09 -27.19 14.76
N ASN A 6 5.91 -26.84 16.03
CA ASN A 6 5.33 -25.51 16.42
C ASN A 6 6.29 -24.34 16.18
N ARG A 7 7.49 -24.59 15.68
CA ARG A 7 8.50 -23.56 15.40
C ARG A 7 9.06 -23.75 13.99
N LEU A 8 9.07 -22.67 13.23
CA LEU A 8 9.77 -22.59 11.94
C LEU A 8 11.26 -22.42 12.20
N THR A 9 12.08 -23.00 11.32
CA THR A 9 13.51 -22.71 11.30
C THR A 9 13.77 -21.25 10.85
N PHE A 10 14.94 -20.70 11.16
CA PHE A 10 15.32 -19.36 10.72
C PHE A 10 15.24 -19.22 9.18
N SER A 11 15.69 -20.25 8.44
CA SER A 11 15.61 -20.28 6.98
C SER A 11 14.17 -20.22 6.45
N GLN A 12 13.24 -20.93 7.10
CA GLN A 12 11.81 -20.87 6.74
C GLN A 12 11.20 -19.50 7.07
N GLN A 13 11.54 -18.92 8.21
CA GLN A 13 11.09 -17.57 8.57
C GLN A 13 11.63 -16.52 7.61
N PHE A 14 12.90 -16.60 7.26
CA PHE A 14 13.51 -15.71 6.28
C PHE A 14 12.89 -15.86 4.90
N PHE A 15 12.57 -17.10 4.48
CA PHE A 15 11.84 -17.34 3.25
C PHE A 15 10.46 -16.68 3.24
N ILE A 16 9.69 -16.80 4.34
CA ILE A 16 8.37 -16.16 4.45
C ILE A 16 8.52 -14.63 4.47
N ALA A 17 9.52 -14.11 5.17
CA ALA A 17 9.79 -12.67 5.22
C ALA A 17 10.14 -12.09 3.84
N THR A 18 10.99 -12.77 3.08
CA THR A 18 11.34 -12.35 1.70
C THR A 18 10.19 -12.51 0.74
N MET A 19 9.33 -13.52 0.92
CA MET A 19 8.09 -13.67 0.16
C MET A 19 7.14 -12.51 0.46
N LEU A 20 6.93 -12.19 1.74
CA LEU A 20 6.06 -11.09 2.18
C LEU A 20 6.59 -9.74 1.67
N PHE A 21 7.90 -9.51 1.79
CA PHE A 21 8.55 -8.34 1.20
C PHE A 21 8.27 -8.25 -0.31
N GLY A 22 8.41 -9.36 -1.03
CA GLY A 22 8.15 -9.39 -2.48
C GLY A 22 6.68 -9.21 -2.86
N LEU A 23 5.72 -9.45 -1.94
CA LEU A 23 4.31 -9.16 -2.13
C LEU A 23 4.00 -7.68 -1.92
N PHE A 24 4.63 -7.05 -0.92
CA PHE A 24 4.47 -5.62 -0.65
C PHE A 24 5.23 -4.76 -1.65
N PHE A 25 6.47 -5.13 -1.97
CA PHE A 25 7.37 -4.28 -2.73
C PHE A 25 6.95 -4.16 -4.20
N GLY A 26 6.32 -3.05 -4.52
CA GLY A 26 5.83 -2.68 -5.84
C GLY A 26 6.27 -1.28 -6.28
N ALA A 27 5.64 -0.75 -7.32
CA ALA A 27 5.94 0.57 -7.87
C ALA A 27 5.87 1.69 -6.82
N GLY A 28 4.85 1.68 -5.98
CA GLY A 28 4.65 2.71 -4.95
C GLY A 28 5.80 2.83 -3.97
N ASN A 29 6.39 1.70 -3.60
CA ASN A 29 7.49 1.63 -2.62
C ASN A 29 8.80 2.26 -3.10
N LEU A 30 8.91 2.55 -4.40
CA LEU A 30 10.02 3.25 -5.01
C LEU A 30 9.72 4.74 -5.17
N ILE A 31 8.58 5.03 -5.79
CA ILE A 31 8.29 6.38 -6.26
C ILE A 31 7.91 7.34 -5.12
N PHE A 32 7.15 6.88 -4.12
CA PHE A 32 6.72 7.77 -3.03
C PHE A 32 7.84 8.13 -2.06
N PRO A 33 8.70 7.21 -1.58
CA PRO A 33 9.80 7.59 -0.71
C PRO A 33 10.80 8.55 -1.36
N ILE A 34 11.14 8.35 -2.65
CA ILE A 34 12.09 9.22 -3.35
C ILE A 34 11.50 10.62 -3.57
N PHE A 35 10.22 10.70 -3.93
CA PHE A 35 9.52 11.97 -4.13
C PHE A 35 9.34 12.71 -2.81
N LEU A 36 8.96 12.02 -1.73
CA LEU A 36 8.93 12.58 -0.38
C LEU A 36 10.28 13.20 -0.02
N GLY A 37 11.37 12.48 -0.28
CA GLY A 37 12.72 12.98 -0.01
C GLY A 37 13.01 14.28 -0.75
N SER A 38 12.69 14.37 -2.03
CA SER A 38 12.88 15.59 -2.83
C SER A 38 12.03 16.76 -2.35
N GLN A 39 10.85 16.50 -1.80
CA GLN A 39 9.93 17.54 -1.30
C GLN A 39 10.17 17.95 0.16
N ALA A 40 10.65 17.02 0.98
CA ALA A 40 10.84 17.25 2.42
C ALA A 40 12.10 18.06 2.74
N GLY A 41 13.12 18.05 1.89
CA GLY A 41 14.34 18.82 2.07
C GLY A 41 14.93 18.63 3.46
N ARG A 42 15.34 19.74 4.14
CA ARG A 42 15.92 19.70 5.48
C ARG A 42 15.02 19.08 6.56
N ASN A 43 13.70 18.99 6.30
CA ASN A 43 12.72 18.40 7.21
C ASN A 43 12.48 16.89 6.93
N VAL A 44 13.38 16.24 6.22
CA VAL A 44 13.24 14.83 5.80
C VAL A 44 13.10 13.85 6.96
N TRP A 45 13.76 14.07 8.09
CA TRP A 45 13.76 13.12 9.21
C TRP A 45 12.38 12.92 9.85
N PRO A 46 11.65 13.97 10.29
CA PRO A 46 10.29 13.79 10.77
C PRO A 46 9.35 13.24 9.67
N ALA A 47 9.55 13.59 8.40
CA ALA A 47 8.77 13.04 7.31
C ALA A 47 9.00 11.52 7.11
N ILE A 48 10.26 11.06 7.21
CA ILE A 48 10.60 9.63 7.20
C ILE A 48 9.89 8.89 8.33
N VAL A 49 9.88 9.43 9.56
CA VAL A 49 9.20 8.79 10.68
C VAL A 49 7.70 8.62 10.40
N GLY A 50 7.04 9.66 9.87
CA GLY A 50 5.65 9.57 9.44
C GLY A 50 5.42 8.50 8.38
N LEU A 51 6.23 8.50 7.33
CA LEU A 51 6.19 7.50 6.25
C LEU A 51 6.36 6.07 6.78
N LEU A 52 7.34 5.85 7.67
CA LEU A 52 7.61 4.52 8.22
C LEU A 52 6.46 3.99 9.08
N ILE A 53 5.76 4.85 9.80
CA ILE A 53 4.60 4.43 10.60
C ILE A 53 3.51 3.86 9.68
N THR A 54 3.15 4.56 8.63
CA THR A 54 2.03 4.15 7.75
C THR A 54 2.44 3.21 6.63
N GLY A 55 3.62 3.39 6.05
CA GLY A 55 4.12 2.55 4.96
C GLY A 55 4.79 1.25 5.43
N VAL A 56 5.16 1.12 6.72
CA VAL A 56 5.84 -0.07 7.26
C VAL A 56 5.17 -0.58 8.54
N GLY A 57 4.91 0.29 9.51
CA GLY A 57 4.35 -0.07 10.81
C GLY A 57 2.92 -0.60 10.71
N ILE A 58 2.02 0.16 10.08
CA ILE A 58 0.61 -0.28 9.91
C ILE A 58 0.51 -1.57 9.06
N PRO A 59 1.24 -1.74 7.96
CA PRO A 59 1.30 -3.03 7.24
C PRO A 59 1.70 -4.21 8.11
N LEU A 60 2.72 -4.06 8.97
CA LEU A 60 3.10 -5.08 9.93
C LEU A 60 1.94 -5.42 10.87
N LEU A 61 1.30 -4.40 11.43
CA LEU A 61 0.15 -4.57 12.31
C LEU A 61 -1.03 -5.24 11.57
N GLY A 62 -1.25 -4.94 10.28
CA GLY A 62 -2.29 -5.57 9.47
C GLY A 62 -2.09 -7.07 9.27
N VAL A 63 -0.88 -7.49 8.94
CA VAL A 63 -0.52 -8.92 8.84
C VAL A 63 -0.65 -9.60 10.21
N ALA A 64 -0.15 -8.95 11.28
CA ALA A 64 -0.24 -9.45 12.65
C ALA A 64 -1.71 -9.59 13.12
N ALA A 65 -2.56 -8.62 12.78
CA ALA A 65 -3.97 -8.61 13.13
C ALA A 65 -4.72 -9.83 12.61
N GLN A 66 -4.46 -10.27 11.39
CA GLN A 66 -5.07 -11.49 10.84
C GLN A 66 -4.62 -12.75 11.59
N GLY A 67 -3.32 -12.85 11.91
CA GLY A 67 -2.78 -13.97 12.69
C GLY A 67 -3.34 -14.02 14.11
N ILE A 68 -3.33 -12.88 14.82
CA ILE A 68 -3.76 -12.77 16.24
C ILE A 68 -5.28 -12.93 16.38
N SER A 69 -6.05 -12.33 15.47
CA SER A 69 -7.51 -12.42 15.47
C SER A 69 -8.04 -13.77 14.98
N ARG A 70 -7.15 -14.65 14.51
CA ARG A 70 -7.47 -15.97 13.92
C ARG A 70 -8.46 -15.89 12.76
N SER A 71 -8.46 -14.79 12.02
CA SER A 71 -9.34 -14.58 10.86
C SER A 71 -8.74 -15.21 9.60
N ASN A 72 -9.58 -15.86 8.78
CA ASN A 72 -9.17 -16.44 7.50
C ASN A 72 -9.26 -15.40 6.37
N GLY A 73 -8.77 -14.20 6.61
CA GLY A 73 -8.71 -13.10 5.66
C GLY A 73 -9.53 -11.89 6.04
N LEU A 74 -9.48 -10.87 5.18
CA LEU A 74 -10.12 -9.58 5.40
C LEU A 74 -11.64 -9.68 5.56
N GLN A 75 -12.30 -10.49 4.73
CA GLN A 75 -13.76 -10.61 4.74
C GLN A 75 -14.29 -11.09 6.10
N GLU A 76 -13.65 -12.08 6.71
CA GLU A 76 -14.02 -12.58 8.03
C GLU A 76 -13.75 -11.52 9.11
N MET A 77 -12.58 -10.84 9.03
CA MET A 77 -12.21 -9.80 9.99
C MET A 77 -13.19 -8.61 9.94
N ALA A 78 -13.56 -8.14 8.76
CA ALA A 78 -14.55 -7.09 8.56
C ALA A 78 -15.98 -7.54 8.90
N GLY A 79 -16.24 -8.84 8.81
CA GLY A 79 -17.52 -9.47 9.19
C GLY A 79 -17.89 -9.28 10.66
N ARG A 80 -16.91 -9.02 11.52
CA ARG A 80 -17.13 -8.68 12.95
C ARG A 80 -17.87 -7.35 13.13
N VAL A 81 -17.85 -6.45 12.17
CA VAL A 81 -18.66 -5.23 12.16
C VAL A 81 -20.10 -5.56 11.74
N SER A 82 -20.27 -6.09 10.55
CA SER A 82 -21.51 -6.61 10.01
C SER A 82 -21.29 -7.35 8.68
N PRO A 83 -22.21 -8.25 8.25
CA PRO A 83 -22.08 -8.93 6.96
C PRO A 83 -22.07 -7.96 5.76
N ARG A 84 -22.86 -6.89 5.81
CA ARG A 84 -22.91 -5.88 4.75
C ARG A 84 -21.62 -5.08 4.66
N TYR A 85 -21.07 -4.67 5.81
CA TYR A 85 -19.80 -3.97 5.89
C TYR A 85 -18.65 -4.85 5.38
N SER A 86 -18.67 -6.14 5.71
CA SER A 86 -17.68 -7.11 5.22
C SER A 86 -17.57 -7.12 3.70
N ILE A 87 -18.71 -7.23 3.00
CA ILE A 87 -18.76 -7.23 1.54
C ILE A 87 -18.28 -5.87 1.00
N PHE A 88 -18.85 -4.77 1.52
CA PHE A 88 -18.48 -3.41 1.09
C PHE A 88 -16.99 -3.14 1.23
N PHE A 89 -16.44 -3.35 2.44
CA PHE A 89 -15.05 -3.00 2.73
C PHE A 89 -14.07 -3.91 1.99
N THR A 90 -14.37 -5.20 1.87
CA THR A 90 -13.54 -6.14 1.11
C THR A 90 -13.54 -5.79 -0.38
N CYS A 91 -14.70 -5.52 -0.98
CA CYS A 91 -14.77 -5.08 -2.38
C CYS A 91 -14.03 -3.76 -2.59
N ALA A 92 -14.28 -2.75 -1.76
CA ALA A 92 -13.65 -1.44 -1.89
C ALA A 92 -12.13 -1.53 -1.78
N LEU A 93 -11.62 -2.31 -0.80
CA LEU A 93 -10.17 -2.51 -0.62
C LEU A 93 -9.56 -3.24 -1.82
N TYR A 94 -10.11 -4.38 -2.21
CA TYR A 94 -9.54 -5.16 -3.31
C TYR A 94 -9.64 -4.44 -4.67
N LEU A 95 -10.69 -3.68 -4.92
CA LEU A 95 -10.78 -2.84 -6.12
C LEU A 95 -9.73 -1.71 -6.10
N THR A 96 -9.47 -1.12 -4.93
CA THR A 96 -8.47 -0.05 -4.76
C THR A 96 -7.05 -0.55 -4.98
N ILE A 97 -6.63 -1.64 -4.30
CA ILE A 97 -5.30 -2.23 -4.50
C ILE A 97 -5.20 -3.04 -5.80
N GLY A 98 -6.32 -3.31 -6.44
CA GLY A 98 -6.46 -4.06 -7.68
C GLY A 98 -6.64 -3.12 -8.88
N PRO A 99 -7.76 -3.31 -9.61
CA PRO A 99 -7.93 -2.74 -10.94
C PRO A 99 -8.05 -1.21 -10.98
N PHE A 100 -8.42 -0.54 -9.87
CA PHE A 100 -8.64 0.90 -9.92
C PHE A 100 -7.33 1.69 -9.83
N PHE A 101 -6.40 1.29 -8.94
CA PHE A 101 -5.23 2.15 -8.70
C PHE A 101 -3.89 1.40 -8.70
N ALA A 102 -3.67 0.36 -7.88
CA ALA A 102 -2.33 -0.19 -7.75
C ALA A 102 -1.86 -0.94 -8.99
N ILE A 103 -2.71 -1.72 -9.66
CA ILE A 103 -2.36 -2.43 -10.89
C ILE A 103 -2.09 -1.43 -12.03
N PRO A 104 -3.00 -0.47 -12.34
CA PRO A 104 -2.72 0.55 -13.35
C PRO A 104 -1.45 1.36 -13.06
N ARG A 105 -1.22 1.69 -11.77
CA ARG A 105 -0.02 2.40 -11.34
C ARG A 105 1.25 1.60 -11.59
N CYS A 106 1.23 0.28 -11.40
CA CYS A 106 2.37 -0.58 -11.75
C CYS A 106 2.73 -0.45 -13.23
N ALA A 107 1.75 -0.46 -14.13
CA ALA A 107 1.99 -0.33 -15.56
C ALA A 107 2.46 1.08 -15.94
N SER A 108 1.79 2.14 -15.44
CA SER A 108 2.19 3.52 -15.72
C SER A 108 3.57 3.87 -15.15
N THR A 109 3.90 3.42 -13.93
CA THR A 109 5.25 3.60 -13.36
C THR A 109 6.30 2.86 -14.18
N SER A 110 5.99 1.64 -14.65
CA SER A 110 6.89 0.88 -15.52
C SER A 110 7.19 1.64 -16.82
N PHE A 111 6.19 2.34 -17.36
CA PHE A 111 6.36 3.19 -18.54
C PHE A 111 7.18 4.44 -18.20
N THR A 112 6.81 5.20 -17.17
CA THR A 112 7.47 6.46 -16.78
C THR A 112 8.94 6.24 -16.38
N VAL A 113 9.26 5.15 -15.66
CA VAL A 113 10.64 4.86 -15.26
C VAL A 113 11.42 4.15 -16.37
N GLY A 114 10.75 3.26 -17.12
CA GLY A 114 11.43 2.31 -17.97
C GLY A 114 11.47 2.68 -19.45
N ILE A 115 10.47 3.37 -19.96
CA ILE A 115 10.32 3.65 -21.39
C ILE A 115 10.46 5.14 -21.70
N GLU A 116 9.75 5.98 -20.96
CA GLU A 116 9.64 7.41 -21.22
C GLU A 116 11.00 8.13 -21.27
N PRO A 117 11.98 7.87 -20.38
CA PRO A 117 13.30 8.52 -20.43
C PRO A 117 14.16 8.11 -21.64
N LEU A 118 13.78 7.01 -22.32
CA LEU A 118 14.49 6.51 -23.50
C LEU A 118 13.89 7.06 -24.80
N LEU A 119 12.79 7.82 -24.73
CA LEU A 119 12.10 8.37 -25.90
C LEU A 119 12.83 9.59 -26.45
N GLY A 120 12.84 9.71 -27.77
CA GLY A 120 13.25 10.94 -28.42
C GLY A 120 12.13 12.00 -28.41
N GLU A 121 12.50 13.27 -28.60
CA GLU A 121 11.58 14.43 -28.54
C GLU A 121 10.39 14.36 -29.52
N ASN A 122 10.47 13.56 -30.57
CA ASN A 122 9.44 13.43 -31.59
C ASN A 122 8.44 12.28 -31.37
N VAL A 123 8.53 11.55 -30.23
CA VAL A 123 7.69 10.39 -29.97
C VAL A 123 6.48 10.81 -29.14
N ASN A 124 5.27 10.43 -29.60
CA ASN A 124 4.06 10.66 -28.82
C ASN A 124 3.98 9.67 -27.66
N ALA A 125 4.31 10.15 -26.44
CA ALA A 125 4.32 9.36 -25.23
C ALA A 125 2.95 8.70 -24.91
N THR A 126 1.84 9.39 -25.23
CA THR A 126 0.48 8.85 -24.98
C THR A 126 0.20 7.61 -25.84
N VAL A 127 0.55 7.68 -27.14
CA VAL A 127 0.36 6.53 -28.05
C VAL A 127 1.25 5.36 -27.63
N LEU A 128 2.49 5.66 -27.22
CA LEU A 128 3.40 4.61 -26.78
C LEU A 128 3.01 4.00 -25.43
N LEU A 129 2.46 4.79 -24.49
CA LEU A 129 1.86 4.29 -23.25
C LEU A 129 0.70 3.34 -23.57
N ALA A 130 -0.15 3.67 -24.53
CA ALA A 130 -1.26 2.80 -24.95
C ALA A 130 -0.74 1.47 -25.53
N ALA A 131 0.27 1.52 -26.40
CA ALA A 131 0.88 0.31 -26.96
C ALA A 131 1.58 -0.52 -25.88
N PHE A 132 2.36 0.12 -25.00
CA PHE A 132 3.02 -0.54 -23.87
C PHE A 132 2.01 -1.19 -22.93
N SER A 133 0.94 -0.48 -22.55
CA SER A 133 -0.08 -1.00 -21.64
C SER A 133 -0.82 -2.21 -22.24
N CYS A 134 -1.08 -2.24 -23.56
CA CYS A 134 -1.64 -3.41 -24.21
C CYS A 134 -0.74 -4.65 -24.07
N VAL A 135 0.57 -4.50 -24.34
CA VAL A 135 1.54 -5.60 -24.20
C VAL A 135 1.68 -6.03 -22.72
N PHE A 136 1.78 -5.05 -21.82
CA PHE A 136 1.90 -5.30 -20.39
C PHE A 136 0.70 -6.09 -19.84
N PHE A 137 -0.53 -5.65 -20.14
CA PHE A 137 -1.74 -6.32 -19.65
C PHE A 137 -2.06 -7.62 -20.38
N ALA A 138 -1.64 -7.78 -21.64
CA ALA A 138 -1.69 -9.09 -22.31
C ALA A 138 -0.80 -10.11 -21.56
N ALA A 139 0.41 -9.70 -21.15
CA ALA A 139 1.28 -10.53 -20.33
C ALA A 139 0.68 -10.80 -18.95
N VAL A 140 0.17 -9.76 -18.25
CA VAL A 140 -0.49 -9.91 -16.94
C VAL A 140 -1.62 -10.92 -17.03
N LEU A 141 -2.53 -10.80 -18.00
CA LEU A 141 -3.67 -11.70 -18.17
C LEU A 141 -3.23 -13.12 -18.49
N PHE A 142 -2.28 -13.27 -19.44
CA PHE A 142 -1.76 -14.58 -19.81
C PHE A 142 -1.21 -15.35 -18.61
N PHE A 143 -0.41 -14.68 -17.76
CA PHE A 143 0.18 -15.33 -16.60
C PHE A 143 -0.82 -15.51 -15.45
N SER A 144 -1.76 -14.59 -15.25
CA SER A 144 -2.81 -14.72 -14.23
C SER A 144 -3.77 -15.87 -14.52
N LEU A 145 -4.06 -16.15 -15.81
CA LEU A 145 -4.90 -17.30 -16.20
C LEU A 145 -4.18 -18.65 -16.09
N ARG A 146 -2.84 -18.65 -15.94
CA ARG A 146 -2.01 -19.85 -15.81
C ARG A 146 -1.12 -19.73 -14.56
N PRO A 147 -1.68 -19.76 -13.35
CA PRO A 147 -0.91 -19.65 -12.12
C PRO A 147 0.01 -20.85 -11.98
N GLY A 148 1.24 -20.74 -12.44
CA GLY A 148 2.24 -21.79 -12.49
C GLY A 148 3.61 -21.33 -12.00
N LYS A 149 4.62 -22.14 -12.24
CA LYS A 149 6.01 -21.97 -11.78
C LYS A 149 6.69 -20.64 -12.16
N ILE A 150 6.11 -19.84 -13.09
CA ILE A 150 6.68 -18.58 -13.60
C ILE A 150 6.75 -17.50 -12.51
N LEU A 151 5.71 -17.36 -11.67
CA LEU A 151 5.74 -16.44 -10.53
C LEU A 151 6.91 -16.75 -9.57
N THR A 152 7.23 -18.02 -9.42
CA THR A 152 8.36 -18.49 -8.60
C THR A 152 9.71 -18.14 -9.25
N TRP A 153 9.83 -18.29 -10.56
CA TRP A 153 11.05 -17.95 -11.30
C TRP A 153 11.31 -16.46 -11.34
N VAL A 154 10.30 -15.68 -11.68
CA VAL A 154 10.35 -14.21 -11.69
C VAL A 154 10.73 -13.69 -10.30
N GLY A 155 10.14 -14.24 -9.23
CA GLY A 155 10.47 -13.85 -7.85
C GLY A 155 11.88 -14.25 -7.40
N LYS A 156 12.39 -15.39 -7.84
CA LYS A 156 13.71 -15.88 -7.42
C LYS A 156 14.88 -15.17 -8.08
N LEU A 157 14.74 -14.74 -9.32
CA LEU A 157 15.83 -14.11 -10.09
C LEU A 157 15.70 -12.59 -10.14
N LEU A 158 14.51 -12.08 -10.41
CA LEU A 158 14.32 -10.65 -10.69
C LEU A 158 14.30 -9.80 -9.43
N THR A 159 13.74 -10.30 -8.32
CA THR A 159 13.76 -9.55 -7.07
C THR A 159 15.19 -9.30 -6.55
N PRO A 160 16.09 -10.30 -6.47
CA PRO A 160 17.49 -10.06 -6.11
C PRO A 160 18.22 -9.13 -7.10
N LEU A 161 18.00 -9.29 -8.40
CA LEU A 161 18.62 -8.42 -9.41
C LEU A 161 18.17 -6.97 -9.24
N PHE A 162 16.87 -6.75 -9.09
CA PHE A 162 16.32 -5.42 -8.83
C PHE A 162 16.92 -4.79 -7.56
N LEU A 163 16.97 -5.54 -6.45
CA LEU A 163 17.55 -5.06 -5.20
C LEU A 163 19.04 -4.76 -5.32
N LEU A 164 19.78 -5.52 -6.13
CA LEU A 164 21.19 -5.25 -6.41
C LEU A 164 21.35 -3.93 -7.17
N VAL A 165 20.58 -3.71 -8.23
CA VAL A 165 20.62 -2.46 -9.01
C VAL A 165 20.20 -1.27 -8.15
N LEU A 166 19.16 -1.42 -7.35
CA LEU A 166 18.71 -0.39 -6.41
C LEU A 166 19.79 -0.10 -5.37
N ALA A 167 20.46 -1.12 -4.83
CA ALA A 167 21.54 -0.94 -3.86
C ALA A 167 22.73 -0.19 -4.49
N ILE A 168 23.12 -0.51 -5.72
CA ILE A 168 24.16 0.20 -6.46
C ILE A 168 23.76 1.67 -6.64
N LEU A 169 22.54 1.96 -7.07
CA LEU A 169 22.03 3.33 -7.22
C LEU A 169 22.09 4.08 -5.90
N VAL A 170 21.54 3.49 -4.83
CA VAL A 170 21.50 4.10 -3.50
C VAL A 170 22.92 4.38 -2.97
N VAL A 171 23.83 3.41 -3.05
CA VAL A 171 25.21 3.57 -2.58
C VAL A 171 25.91 4.67 -3.39
N THR A 172 25.78 4.67 -4.72
CA THR A 172 26.41 5.67 -5.58
C THR A 172 25.89 7.08 -5.28
N ALA A 173 24.56 7.24 -5.14
CA ALA A 173 23.95 8.53 -4.83
C ALA A 173 24.31 9.04 -3.41
N LEU A 174 24.48 8.15 -2.44
CA LEU A 174 24.88 8.52 -1.08
C LEU A 174 26.36 8.90 -1.00
N LEU A 175 27.22 8.29 -1.80
CA LEU A 175 28.66 8.60 -1.86
C LEU A 175 28.95 9.89 -2.66
N HIS A 176 28.15 10.19 -3.67
CA HIS A 176 28.32 11.35 -4.57
C HIS A 176 27.08 12.24 -4.59
N PRO A 177 26.66 12.82 -3.47
CA PRO A 177 25.43 13.62 -3.42
C PRO A 177 25.57 14.92 -4.22
N THR A 178 24.48 15.32 -4.90
CA THR A 178 24.43 16.63 -5.58
C THR A 178 24.05 17.75 -4.60
N ASP A 179 23.29 17.43 -3.56
CA ASP A 179 22.78 18.39 -2.59
C ASP A 179 23.10 18.00 -1.15
N ARG A 180 23.23 19.02 -0.27
CA ARG A 180 23.29 18.82 1.18
C ARG A 180 21.87 18.92 1.76
N ILE A 181 21.48 17.99 2.62
CA ILE A 181 20.15 17.97 3.24
C ILE A 181 19.78 19.31 3.89
N ALA A 182 20.74 19.97 4.54
CA ALA A 182 20.53 21.22 5.24
C ALA A 182 20.16 22.40 4.31
N ASP A 183 20.61 22.34 3.06
CA ASP A 183 20.47 23.45 2.10
C ASP A 183 19.18 23.32 1.27
N VAL A 184 18.53 22.13 1.27
CA VAL A 184 17.31 21.89 0.50
C VAL A 184 16.10 22.48 1.23
N THR A 185 15.42 23.41 0.57
CA THR A 185 14.21 24.03 1.10
C THR A 185 13.01 23.07 0.99
N PRO A 186 12.29 22.80 2.08
CA PRO A 186 11.10 21.95 2.02
C PRO A 186 9.94 22.64 1.30
N SER A 187 9.12 21.86 0.59
CA SER A 187 7.85 22.35 0.04
C SER A 187 6.87 22.72 1.17
N ALA A 188 5.81 23.50 0.83
CA ALA A 188 4.90 24.08 1.83
C ALA A 188 4.33 23.05 2.82
N ALA A 189 3.93 21.88 2.35
CA ALA A 189 3.38 20.82 3.20
C ALA A 189 4.41 20.28 4.19
N TYR A 190 5.66 20.08 3.76
CA TYR A 190 6.75 19.58 4.60
C TYR A 190 7.42 20.67 5.45
N ALA A 191 7.21 21.96 5.12
CA ALA A 191 7.60 23.05 5.96
C ALA A 191 6.66 23.21 7.16
N ALA A 192 5.35 23.08 6.94
CA ALA A 192 4.32 23.26 7.96
C ALA A 192 4.22 22.07 8.93
N ALA A 193 4.10 20.84 8.41
CA ALA A 193 3.83 19.63 9.20
C ALA A 193 4.52 18.39 8.63
N PRO A 194 5.87 18.33 8.67
CA PRO A 194 6.64 17.31 7.96
C PRO A 194 6.30 15.87 8.38
N PHE A 195 6.07 15.62 9.67
CA PHE A 195 5.68 14.30 10.17
C PHE A 195 4.33 13.86 9.59
N PHE A 196 3.34 14.72 9.60
CA PHE A 196 2.00 14.39 9.12
C PHE A 196 1.96 14.28 7.59
N ALA A 197 2.71 15.14 6.88
CA ALA A 197 2.87 15.02 5.44
C ALA A 197 3.48 13.66 5.07
N GLY A 198 4.54 13.23 5.76
CA GLY A 198 5.13 11.90 5.58
C GLY A 198 4.18 10.76 5.96
N PHE A 199 3.40 10.92 7.02
CA PHE A 199 2.39 9.95 7.45
C PHE A 199 1.33 9.73 6.37
N LEU A 200 0.82 10.81 5.77
CA LEU A 200 -0.15 10.73 4.67
C LEU A 200 0.47 10.22 3.38
N GLU A 201 1.75 10.53 3.12
CA GLU A 201 2.46 9.99 1.95
C GLU A 201 2.56 8.46 2.01
N GLY A 202 2.67 7.89 3.21
CA GLY A 202 2.60 6.45 3.38
C GLY A 202 1.26 5.81 2.98
N TYR A 203 0.14 6.57 2.92
CA TYR A 203 -1.12 6.08 2.34
C TYR A 203 -0.97 5.77 0.86
N ASN A 204 -0.19 6.57 0.14
CA ASN A 204 0.05 6.40 -1.28
C ASN A 204 0.79 5.09 -1.62
N THR A 205 1.54 4.50 -0.69
CA THR A 205 2.17 3.18 -0.90
C THR A 205 1.15 2.05 -0.99
N MET A 206 -0.03 2.21 -0.37
CA MET A 206 -1.11 1.22 -0.25
C MET A 206 -0.74 -0.05 0.53
N ASP A 207 0.41 -0.08 1.19
CA ASP A 207 0.93 -1.29 1.87
C ASP A 207 0.05 -1.73 3.03
N ALA A 208 -0.57 -0.79 3.78
CA ALA A 208 -1.48 -1.13 4.86
C ALA A 208 -2.76 -1.82 4.34
N LEU A 209 -3.30 -1.38 3.20
CA LEU A 209 -4.42 -2.06 2.55
C LEU A 209 -3.99 -3.42 2.00
N ALA A 210 -2.82 -3.49 1.36
CA ALA A 210 -2.23 -4.72 0.86
C ALA A 210 -1.97 -5.75 1.98
N SER A 211 -1.61 -5.30 3.20
CA SER A 211 -1.40 -6.17 4.35
C SER A 211 -2.65 -6.94 4.75
N LEU A 212 -3.81 -6.30 4.64
CA LEU A 212 -5.10 -6.92 4.90
C LEU A 212 -5.50 -7.93 3.82
N ALA A 213 -5.03 -7.75 2.59
CA ALA A 213 -5.25 -8.69 1.50
C ALA A 213 -4.27 -9.87 1.54
N PHE A 214 -2.99 -9.63 1.86
CA PHE A 214 -1.93 -10.63 1.76
C PHE A 214 -1.67 -11.42 3.05
N GLY A 215 -2.19 -10.97 4.19
CA GLY A 215 -1.97 -11.66 5.47
C GLY A 215 -2.43 -13.12 5.44
N ILE A 216 -3.53 -13.43 4.75
CA ILE A 216 -4.01 -14.82 4.59
C ILE A 216 -3.03 -15.68 3.78
N VAL A 217 -2.35 -15.10 2.79
CA VAL A 217 -1.35 -15.82 1.98
C VAL A 217 -0.20 -16.28 2.88
N VAL A 218 0.29 -15.40 3.77
CA VAL A 218 1.33 -15.71 4.76
C VAL A 218 0.88 -16.81 5.70
N ILE A 219 -0.33 -16.71 6.24
CA ILE A 219 -0.92 -17.72 7.13
C ILE A 219 -0.99 -19.09 6.44
N ASN A 220 -1.43 -19.14 5.18
CA ASN A 220 -1.53 -20.37 4.40
C ASN A 220 -0.16 -21.01 4.12
N VAL A 221 0.87 -20.20 3.85
CA VAL A 221 2.24 -20.68 3.70
C VAL A 221 2.76 -21.28 5.01
N ILE A 222 2.55 -20.61 6.15
CA ILE A 222 2.93 -21.11 7.48
C ILE A 222 2.23 -22.45 7.78
N ARG A 223 0.93 -22.56 7.47
CA ARG A 223 0.17 -23.82 7.60
C ARG A 223 0.73 -24.90 6.69
N GLY A 224 1.07 -24.57 5.46
CA GLY A 224 1.68 -25.49 4.47
C GLY A 224 3.05 -26.04 4.90
N LEU A 225 3.78 -25.29 5.74
CA LEU A 225 5.04 -25.73 6.35
C LEU A 225 4.84 -26.63 7.59
N GLY A 226 3.58 -26.95 7.95
CA GLY A 226 3.26 -27.90 9.00
C GLY A 226 2.96 -27.29 10.37
N VAL A 227 2.87 -25.96 10.48
CA VAL A 227 2.44 -25.26 11.71
C VAL A 227 0.92 -25.22 11.74
N THR A 228 0.31 -25.91 12.70
CA THR A 228 -1.17 -26.02 12.81
C THR A 228 -1.74 -25.32 14.03
N GLU A 229 -0.94 -25.11 15.07
CA GLU A 229 -1.37 -24.46 16.30
C GLU A 229 -1.58 -22.96 16.08
N PRO A 230 -2.78 -22.39 16.41
CA PRO A 230 -3.11 -20.99 16.11
C PRO A 230 -2.16 -19.96 16.73
N GLY A 231 -1.68 -20.20 17.95
CA GLY A 231 -0.73 -19.31 18.63
C GLY A 231 0.65 -19.32 17.95
N ALA A 232 1.09 -20.50 17.47
CA ALA A 232 2.33 -20.62 16.71
C ALA A 232 2.22 -19.96 15.32
N ILE A 233 1.07 -20.08 14.63
CA ILE A 233 0.81 -19.38 13.38
C ILE A 233 0.91 -17.86 13.59
N ALA A 234 0.20 -17.32 14.59
CA ALA A 234 0.24 -15.89 14.91
C ALA A 234 1.68 -15.40 15.19
N LYS A 235 2.41 -16.13 16.05
CA LYS A 235 3.80 -15.78 16.39
C LYS A 235 4.73 -15.80 15.18
N ASN A 236 4.68 -16.83 14.35
CA ASN A 236 5.51 -16.92 13.14
C ASN A 236 5.13 -15.87 12.10
N THR A 237 3.84 -15.54 11.97
CA THR A 237 3.35 -14.46 11.10
C THR A 237 3.92 -13.10 11.52
N VAL A 238 3.85 -12.78 12.83
CA VAL A 238 4.41 -11.53 13.36
C VAL A 238 5.93 -11.47 13.16
N LEU A 239 6.64 -12.54 13.48
CA LEU A 239 8.10 -12.57 13.39
C LEU A 239 8.59 -12.41 11.92
N SER A 240 7.96 -13.12 10.98
CA SER A 240 8.27 -12.97 9.55
C SER A 240 7.89 -11.58 9.04
N GLY A 241 6.80 -11.00 9.55
CA GLY A 241 6.40 -9.62 9.28
C GLY A 241 7.44 -8.61 9.76
N ILE A 242 7.99 -8.76 10.96
CA ILE A 242 9.05 -7.88 11.49
C ILE A 242 10.27 -7.87 10.57
N PHE A 243 10.77 -9.03 10.16
CA PHE A 243 11.91 -9.10 9.23
C PHE A 243 11.61 -8.43 7.88
N SER A 244 10.43 -8.68 7.31
CA SER A 244 10.00 -8.04 6.06
C SER A 244 9.94 -6.51 6.20
N CYS A 245 9.38 -6.02 7.30
CA CYS A 245 9.20 -4.59 7.55
C CYS A 245 10.52 -3.87 7.86
N LEU A 246 11.43 -4.51 8.58
CA LEU A 246 12.78 -3.96 8.80
C LEU A 246 13.52 -3.77 7.48
N PHE A 247 13.42 -4.75 6.59
CA PHE A 247 14.03 -4.69 5.26
C PHE A 247 13.40 -3.58 4.41
N MET A 248 12.07 -3.52 4.37
CA MET A 248 11.33 -2.49 3.64
C MET A 248 11.60 -1.09 4.20
N GLY A 249 11.61 -0.94 5.52
CA GLY A 249 11.91 0.33 6.18
C GLY A 249 13.32 0.84 5.90
N GLY A 250 14.32 -0.05 5.89
CA GLY A 250 15.68 0.29 5.48
C GLY A 250 15.76 0.84 4.05
N ILE A 251 15.05 0.21 3.12
CA ILE A 251 14.97 0.69 1.72
C ILE A 251 14.26 2.04 1.67
N TYR A 252 13.14 2.23 2.38
CA TYR A 252 12.41 3.50 2.40
C TYR A 252 13.28 4.65 2.90
N VAL A 253 13.99 4.45 4.02
CA VAL A 253 14.92 5.46 4.54
C VAL A 253 16.00 5.79 3.51
N ALA A 254 16.64 4.77 2.94
CA ALA A 254 17.72 4.95 1.99
C ALA A 254 17.28 5.70 0.73
N VAL A 255 16.16 5.28 0.13
CA VAL A 255 15.59 5.88 -1.10
C VAL A 255 15.12 7.31 -0.83
N THR A 256 14.52 7.57 0.35
CA THR A 256 14.10 8.93 0.74
C THR A 256 15.31 9.86 0.88
N ILE A 257 16.37 9.41 1.51
CA ILE A 257 17.61 10.21 1.65
C ILE A 257 18.21 10.48 0.27
N VAL A 258 18.22 9.50 -0.64
CA VAL A 258 18.65 9.71 -2.04
C VAL A 258 17.81 10.80 -2.69
N GLY A 259 16.49 10.77 -2.56
CA GLY A 259 15.61 11.81 -3.10
C GLY A 259 15.98 13.22 -2.59
N THR A 260 16.24 13.37 -1.29
CA THR A 260 16.63 14.66 -0.71
C THR A 260 18.02 15.11 -1.20
N ARG A 261 18.98 14.19 -1.27
CA ARG A 261 20.37 14.48 -1.67
C ARG A 261 20.54 14.62 -3.19
N SER A 262 19.47 14.46 -3.94
CA SER A 262 19.41 14.64 -5.40
C SER A 262 18.31 15.64 -5.78
N HIS A 263 17.98 16.58 -4.88
CA HIS A 263 16.90 17.54 -5.07
C HIS A 263 17.08 18.40 -6.31
N SER A 264 18.28 18.91 -6.56
CA SER A 264 18.60 19.75 -7.73
C SER A 264 18.29 19.06 -9.06
N LEU A 265 18.39 17.73 -9.12
CA LEU A 265 18.05 16.93 -10.29
C LEU A 265 16.54 16.75 -10.47
N THR A 266 15.76 16.86 -9.39
CA THR A 266 14.34 16.49 -9.37
C THR A 266 13.37 17.68 -9.27
N VAL A 267 13.87 18.91 -9.29
CA VAL A 267 13.06 20.14 -9.14
C VAL A 267 11.94 20.24 -10.19
N SER A 268 12.19 19.78 -11.42
CA SER A 268 11.22 19.80 -12.52
C SER A 268 10.29 18.59 -12.55
N CYS A 269 10.55 17.57 -11.72
CA CYS A 269 9.77 16.35 -11.73
C CYS A 269 8.40 16.55 -11.06
N THR A 270 7.36 16.01 -11.68
CA THR A 270 5.97 16.12 -11.21
C THR A 270 5.54 14.94 -10.35
N ASN A 271 6.28 13.83 -10.42
CA ASN A 271 6.02 12.61 -9.65
C ASN A 271 7.31 11.84 -9.35
N GLY A 272 7.18 10.85 -8.45
CA GLY A 272 8.32 10.05 -8.03
C GLY A 272 8.87 9.09 -9.10
N GLY A 273 8.10 8.75 -10.13
CA GLY A 273 8.57 7.95 -11.25
C GLY A 273 9.60 8.72 -12.09
N GLU A 274 9.27 9.96 -12.44
CA GLU A 274 10.19 10.88 -13.13
C GLU A 274 11.45 11.14 -12.30
N ALA A 275 11.28 11.46 -11.00
CA ALA A 275 12.40 11.69 -10.10
C ALA A 275 13.34 10.49 -10.02
N PHE A 276 12.78 9.27 -9.93
CA PHE A 276 13.56 8.05 -9.88
C PHE A 276 14.36 7.80 -11.16
N ALA A 277 13.75 8.04 -12.32
CA ALA A 277 14.39 7.89 -13.63
C ALA A 277 15.55 8.87 -13.81
N VAL A 278 15.34 10.16 -13.52
CA VAL A 278 16.37 11.22 -13.65
C VAL A 278 17.56 10.92 -12.71
N ILE A 279 17.30 10.53 -11.48
CA ILE A 279 18.36 10.15 -10.52
C ILE A 279 19.13 8.93 -11.02
N ALA A 280 18.42 7.92 -11.53
CA ALA A 280 19.05 6.72 -12.06
C ALA A 280 19.92 6.99 -13.28
N GLU A 281 19.47 7.83 -14.19
CA GLU A 281 20.25 8.25 -15.37
C GLU A 281 21.52 9.00 -14.97
N HIS A 282 21.40 9.94 -14.01
CA HIS A 282 22.53 10.71 -13.53
C HIS A 282 23.64 9.84 -12.92
N TYR A 283 23.28 8.88 -12.03
CA TYR A 283 24.26 8.09 -11.30
C TYR A 283 24.71 6.81 -12.01
N LEU A 284 23.86 6.19 -12.79
CA LEU A 284 24.14 4.91 -13.44
C LEU A 284 24.38 5.04 -14.95
N GLY A 285 24.16 6.25 -15.53
CA GLY A 285 24.23 6.48 -16.94
C GLY A 285 23.15 5.71 -17.73
N ARG A 286 23.21 5.79 -19.05
CA ARG A 286 22.20 5.24 -19.95
C ARG A 286 22.05 3.70 -19.87
N VAL A 287 23.18 3.00 -19.70
CA VAL A 287 23.16 1.53 -19.55
C VAL A 287 22.52 1.11 -18.22
N GLY A 288 22.89 1.79 -17.13
CA GLY A 288 22.28 1.55 -15.83
C GLY A 288 20.78 1.86 -15.80
N LEU A 289 20.35 2.92 -16.46
CA LEU A 289 18.94 3.25 -16.64
C LEU A 289 18.17 2.12 -17.36
N VAL A 290 18.72 1.55 -18.43
CA VAL A 290 18.08 0.43 -19.15
C VAL A 290 17.96 -0.82 -18.26
N VAL A 291 19.02 -1.15 -17.50
CA VAL A 291 18.97 -2.30 -16.56
C VAL A 291 17.94 -2.06 -15.47
N LEU A 292 17.90 -0.85 -14.90
CA LEU A 292 16.90 -0.47 -13.91
C LEU A 292 15.47 -0.54 -14.49
N ALA A 293 15.28 0.00 -15.69
CA ALA A 293 14.02 -0.03 -16.43
C ALA A 293 13.48 -1.46 -16.57
N LEU A 294 14.29 -2.36 -17.07
CA LEU A 294 13.91 -3.78 -17.20
C LEU A 294 13.52 -4.40 -15.86
N THR A 295 14.32 -4.14 -14.81
CA THR A 295 14.04 -4.72 -13.49
C THR A 295 12.77 -4.14 -12.85
N VAL A 296 12.48 -2.83 -13.02
CA VAL A 296 11.25 -2.18 -12.57
C VAL A 296 10.03 -2.74 -13.32
N ILE A 297 10.10 -2.82 -14.66
CA ILE A 297 9.01 -3.36 -15.48
C ILE A 297 8.67 -4.78 -15.03
N LEU A 298 9.67 -5.63 -14.83
CA LEU A 298 9.46 -7.02 -14.43
C LEU A 298 8.97 -7.15 -12.98
N ALA A 299 9.44 -6.30 -12.07
CA ALA A 299 8.93 -6.24 -10.69
C ALA A 299 7.45 -5.81 -10.67
N CYS A 300 7.09 -4.77 -11.43
CA CYS A 300 5.72 -4.29 -11.56
C CYS A 300 4.81 -5.31 -12.25
N LEU A 301 5.32 -6.01 -13.27
CA LEU A 301 4.58 -7.09 -13.94
C LEU A 301 4.24 -8.21 -12.94
N LYS A 302 5.21 -8.65 -12.13
CA LYS A 302 5.00 -9.66 -11.08
C LYS A 302 3.93 -9.19 -10.08
N THR A 303 4.03 -7.96 -9.59
CA THR A 303 3.07 -7.39 -8.64
C THR A 303 1.67 -7.33 -9.25
N SER A 304 1.54 -6.90 -10.50
CA SER A 304 0.27 -6.84 -11.21
C SER A 304 -0.36 -8.22 -11.39
N ILE A 305 0.43 -9.25 -11.75
CA ILE A 305 -0.05 -10.64 -11.83
C ILE A 305 -0.56 -11.12 -10.47
N GLY A 306 0.20 -10.87 -9.41
CA GLY A 306 -0.18 -11.23 -8.04
C GLY A 306 -1.48 -10.56 -7.59
N LEU A 307 -1.63 -9.28 -7.87
CA LEU A 307 -2.82 -8.50 -7.52
C LEU A 307 -4.06 -8.94 -8.33
N VAL A 308 -3.93 -9.13 -9.65
CA VAL A 308 -5.04 -9.65 -10.48
C VAL A 308 -5.49 -11.02 -9.98
N THR A 309 -4.53 -11.91 -9.68
CA THR A 309 -4.83 -13.25 -9.16
C THR A 309 -5.54 -13.17 -7.81
N SER A 310 -5.01 -12.40 -6.87
CA SER A 310 -5.59 -12.25 -5.53
C SER A 310 -7.01 -11.63 -5.57
N CYS A 311 -7.21 -10.60 -6.40
CA CYS A 311 -8.52 -10.00 -6.59
C CYS A 311 -9.52 -10.99 -7.21
N ALA A 312 -9.11 -11.70 -8.26
CA ALA A 312 -9.99 -12.65 -8.94
C ALA A 312 -10.34 -13.85 -8.05
N GLU A 313 -9.40 -14.38 -7.26
CA GLU A 313 -9.66 -15.43 -6.28
C GLU A 313 -10.63 -14.97 -5.20
N THR A 314 -10.43 -13.77 -4.64
CA THR A 314 -11.27 -13.21 -3.59
C THR A 314 -12.70 -12.97 -4.08
N PHE A 315 -12.86 -12.38 -5.28
CA PHE A 315 -14.20 -12.14 -5.84
C PHE A 315 -14.91 -13.45 -6.20
N THR A 316 -14.17 -14.45 -6.69
CA THR A 316 -14.74 -15.78 -6.96
C THR A 316 -15.20 -16.46 -5.68
N ALA A 317 -14.43 -16.36 -4.60
CA ALA A 317 -14.80 -16.92 -3.30
C ALA A 317 -15.98 -16.15 -2.65
N MET A 318 -16.02 -14.83 -2.80
CA MET A 318 -17.07 -13.96 -2.23
C MET A 318 -18.41 -14.12 -2.93
N PHE A 319 -18.39 -14.42 -4.24
CA PHE A 319 -19.58 -14.58 -5.07
C PHE A 319 -19.65 -15.98 -5.70
N PRO A 320 -19.97 -17.05 -4.90
CA PRO A 320 -19.90 -18.44 -5.38
C PRO A 320 -20.85 -18.73 -6.57
N ASN A 321 -21.97 -18.01 -6.65
CA ASN A 321 -22.93 -18.11 -7.75
C ASN A 321 -22.68 -17.11 -8.88
N GLY A 322 -21.57 -16.35 -8.80
CA GLY A 322 -21.18 -15.34 -9.76
C GLY A 322 -20.26 -15.88 -10.87
N PRO A 323 -19.62 -14.96 -11.59
CA PRO A 323 -18.66 -15.31 -12.62
C PRO A 323 -17.47 -16.11 -12.08
N LYS A 324 -16.89 -16.95 -12.95
CA LYS A 324 -15.71 -17.76 -12.61
C LYS A 324 -14.44 -16.90 -12.60
N TYR A 325 -13.38 -17.42 -12.00
CA TYR A 325 -12.06 -16.79 -11.89
C TYR A 325 -11.56 -16.12 -13.17
N GLY A 326 -11.61 -16.82 -14.32
CA GLY A 326 -11.12 -16.28 -15.58
C GLY A 326 -11.87 -15.01 -16.04
N PHE A 327 -13.16 -14.90 -15.76
CA PHE A 327 -13.94 -13.70 -16.06
C PHE A 327 -13.44 -12.51 -15.23
N TRP A 328 -13.28 -12.70 -13.91
CA TRP A 328 -12.79 -11.64 -13.02
C TRP A 328 -11.37 -11.19 -13.39
N ALA A 329 -10.45 -12.15 -13.64
CA ALA A 329 -9.09 -11.85 -14.06
C ALA A 329 -9.05 -11.04 -15.36
N THR A 330 -9.91 -11.38 -16.34
CA THR A 330 -10.02 -10.67 -17.61
C THR A 330 -10.61 -9.26 -17.42
N CYS A 331 -11.70 -9.14 -16.68
CA CYS A 331 -12.33 -7.84 -16.39
C CYS A 331 -11.36 -6.90 -15.67
N PHE A 332 -10.65 -7.39 -14.65
CA PHE A 332 -9.70 -6.57 -13.88
C PHE A 332 -8.49 -6.16 -14.74
N SER A 333 -7.99 -7.04 -15.60
CA SER A 333 -6.90 -6.70 -16.52
C SER A 333 -7.29 -5.65 -17.54
N ILE A 334 -8.48 -5.80 -18.17
CA ILE A 334 -8.98 -4.83 -19.16
C ILE A 334 -9.26 -3.48 -18.50
N PHE A 335 -9.92 -3.48 -17.34
CA PHE A 335 -10.20 -2.23 -16.62
C PHE A 335 -8.90 -1.51 -16.23
N SER A 336 -7.92 -2.26 -15.70
CA SER A 336 -6.60 -1.70 -15.36
C SER A 336 -5.87 -1.13 -16.59
N LEU A 337 -5.98 -1.78 -17.74
CA LEU A 337 -5.43 -1.26 -19.00
C LEU A 337 -6.04 0.10 -19.34
N LEU A 338 -7.37 0.24 -19.25
CA LEU A 338 -8.06 1.50 -19.53
C LEU A 338 -7.60 2.61 -18.56
N VAL A 339 -7.56 2.30 -17.27
CA VAL A 339 -7.13 3.25 -16.23
C VAL A 339 -5.65 3.65 -16.40
N THR A 340 -4.77 2.72 -16.80
CA THR A 340 -3.35 3.04 -17.03
C THR A 340 -3.15 4.20 -18.01
N ASN A 341 -4.01 4.29 -19.03
CA ASN A 341 -3.90 5.27 -20.10
C ASN A 341 -4.30 6.71 -19.71
N ILE A 342 -4.82 6.90 -18.48
CA ILE A 342 -4.99 8.28 -17.95
C ILE A 342 -3.69 8.87 -17.41
N GLY A 343 -2.62 8.07 -17.28
CA GLY A 343 -1.30 8.47 -16.85
C GLY A 343 -1.07 8.43 -15.34
N LEU A 344 0.20 8.37 -14.93
CA LEU A 344 0.61 8.16 -13.54
C LEU A 344 0.09 9.26 -12.60
N ASN A 345 0.23 10.53 -12.99
CA ASN A 345 -0.18 11.68 -12.17
C ASN A 345 -1.70 11.68 -11.90
N ALA A 346 -2.50 11.38 -12.92
CA ALA A 346 -3.95 11.30 -12.77
C ALA A 346 -4.37 10.13 -11.88
N ILE A 347 -3.73 8.96 -12.03
CA ILE A 347 -3.99 7.81 -11.15
C ILE A 347 -3.71 8.17 -9.69
N ILE A 348 -2.57 8.82 -9.39
CA ILE A 348 -2.22 9.25 -8.04
C ILE A 348 -3.25 10.24 -7.51
N ALA A 349 -3.62 11.26 -8.28
CA ALA A 349 -4.57 12.29 -7.87
C ALA A 349 -5.98 11.72 -7.58
N ILE A 350 -6.47 10.80 -8.41
CA ILE A 350 -7.79 10.17 -8.23
C ILE A 350 -7.79 9.16 -7.10
N SER A 351 -6.66 8.49 -6.85
CA SER A 351 -6.56 7.51 -5.76
C SER A 351 -6.56 8.15 -4.38
N LEU A 352 -6.02 9.36 -4.23
CA LEU A 352 -5.85 10.03 -2.93
C LEU A 352 -7.17 10.16 -2.13
N PRO A 353 -8.28 10.66 -2.67
CA PRO A 353 -9.55 10.71 -1.93
C PRO A 353 -10.01 9.35 -1.42
N VAL A 354 -9.90 8.32 -2.28
CA VAL A 354 -10.31 6.96 -1.92
C VAL A 354 -9.42 6.39 -0.81
N LEU A 355 -8.12 6.70 -0.83
CA LEU A 355 -7.20 6.30 0.22
C LEU A 355 -7.51 7.03 1.54
N MET A 356 -7.79 8.33 1.50
CA MET A 356 -8.20 9.11 2.67
C MET A 356 -9.48 8.57 3.32
N PHE A 357 -10.36 7.91 2.56
CA PHE A 357 -11.52 7.21 3.07
C PHE A 357 -11.21 5.82 3.63
N LEU A 358 -10.44 5.01 2.90
CA LEU A 358 -10.23 3.59 3.25
C LEU A 358 -9.19 3.38 4.35
N PHE A 359 -8.14 4.22 4.43
CA PHE A 359 -7.09 4.03 5.43
C PHE A 359 -7.58 4.18 6.88
N PRO A 360 -8.40 5.19 7.25
CA PRO A 360 -9.02 5.25 8.57
C PRO A 360 -9.77 3.96 8.94
N LEU A 361 -10.56 3.43 8.01
CA LEU A 361 -11.32 2.20 8.21
C LEU A 361 -10.41 0.96 8.33
N ALA A 362 -9.33 0.90 7.55
CA ALA A 362 -8.34 -0.17 7.61
C ALA A 362 -7.57 -0.13 8.94
N ILE A 363 -7.05 1.04 9.33
CA ILE A 363 -6.29 1.22 10.57
C ILE A 363 -7.14 0.88 11.79
N THR A 364 -8.37 1.39 11.85
CA THR A 364 -9.27 1.08 12.97
C THR A 364 -9.66 -0.39 13.03
N LEU A 365 -9.88 -1.04 11.88
CA LEU A 365 -10.16 -2.48 11.83
C LEU A 365 -8.94 -3.30 12.30
N ILE A 366 -7.72 -2.93 11.90
CA ILE A 366 -6.46 -3.54 12.35
C ILE A 366 -6.35 -3.42 13.88
N LEU A 367 -6.50 -2.21 14.42
CA LEU A 367 -6.40 -1.96 15.87
C LEU A 367 -7.47 -2.72 16.66
N LEU A 368 -8.71 -2.73 16.18
CA LEU A 368 -9.79 -3.51 16.78
C LEU A 368 -9.50 -5.00 16.77
N ALA A 369 -8.92 -5.53 15.70
CA ALA A 369 -8.58 -6.95 15.62
C ALA A 369 -7.44 -7.32 16.58
N LEU A 370 -6.43 -6.47 16.73
CA LEU A 370 -5.31 -6.65 17.66
C LEU A 370 -5.76 -6.57 19.13
N LEU A 371 -6.62 -5.60 19.45
CA LEU A 371 -7.13 -5.38 20.80
C LEU A 371 -8.36 -6.25 21.14
N GLY A 372 -8.85 -7.02 20.18
CA GLY A 372 -10.09 -7.78 20.29
C GLY A 372 -10.18 -8.72 21.50
N ASN A 373 -9.06 -9.28 21.93
CA ASN A 373 -9.00 -10.13 23.11
C ASN A 373 -9.39 -9.40 24.41
N LEU A 374 -9.23 -8.06 24.50
CA LEU A 374 -9.56 -7.26 25.67
C LEU A 374 -11.08 -7.15 25.90
N TYR A 375 -11.87 -7.24 24.83
CA TYR A 375 -13.34 -7.15 24.88
C TYR A 375 -14.04 -8.34 24.19
N GLY A 376 -13.33 -9.47 24.10
CA GLY A 376 -13.89 -10.72 23.56
C GLY A 376 -14.37 -10.63 22.11
N HIS A 377 -13.79 -9.76 21.30
CA HIS A 377 -14.19 -9.48 19.90
C HIS A 377 -15.69 -9.11 19.76
N ASP A 378 -16.27 -8.43 20.77
CA ASP A 378 -17.68 -8.04 20.75
C ASP A 378 -18.01 -7.13 19.57
N THR A 379 -18.97 -7.54 18.75
CA THR A 379 -19.47 -6.81 17.57
C THR A 379 -19.94 -5.39 17.90
N VAL A 380 -20.40 -5.13 19.12
CA VAL A 380 -20.85 -3.80 19.54
C VAL A 380 -19.70 -2.80 19.48
N VAL A 381 -18.51 -3.17 19.98
CA VAL A 381 -17.32 -2.31 19.94
C VAL A 381 -16.91 -2.05 18.49
N TYR A 382 -16.86 -3.10 17.66
CA TYR A 382 -16.54 -2.95 16.22
C TYR A 382 -17.49 -1.98 15.52
N ARG A 383 -18.80 -2.10 15.76
CA ARG A 383 -19.82 -1.24 15.11
C ARG A 383 -19.70 0.21 15.50
N TRP A 384 -19.52 0.52 16.77
CA TRP A 384 -19.39 1.90 17.23
C TRP A 384 -18.13 2.56 16.67
N VAL A 385 -16.96 1.91 16.79
CA VAL A 385 -15.71 2.46 16.27
C VAL A 385 -15.80 2.66 14.75
N THR A 386 -16.23 1.62 14.01
CA THR A 386 -16.33 1.73 12.55
C THR A 386 -17.36 2.79 12.12
N GLY A 387 -18.49 2.90 12.82
CA GLY A 387 -19.51 3.91 12.50
C GLY A 387 -18.99 5.35 12.65
N PHE A 388 -18.36 5.67 13.77
CA PHE A 388 -17.76 6.98 13.99
C PHE A 388 -16.61 7.26 13.02
N THR A 389 -15.75 6.28 12.77
CA THR A 389 -14.64 6.41 11.81
C THR A 389 -15.16 6.63 10.40
N LEU A 390 -16.20 5.92 9.98
CA LEU A 390 -16.77 6.03 8.64
C LEU A 390 -17.31 7.43 8.36
N VAL A 391 -18.03 8.02 9.33
CA VAL A 391 -18.53 9.38 9.20
C VAL A 391 -17.38 10.38 9.06
N ALA A 392 -16.34 10.27 9.89
CA ALA A 392 -15.19 11.17 9.82
C ALA A 392 -14.38 10.96 8.53
N ALA A 393 -14.18 9.72 8.09
CA ALA A 393 -13.47 9.41 6.85
C ALA A 393 -14.17 9.95 5.60
N LEU A 394 -15.49 10.12 5.63
CA LEU A 394 -16.22 10.80 4.54
C LEU A 394 -15.83 12.29 4.44
N PHE A 395 -15.58 12.97 5.53
CA PHE A 395 -15.08 14.34 5.49
C PHE A 395 -13.64 14.41 4.96
N ASP A 396 -12.77 13.49 5.38
CA ASP A 396 -11.40 13.39 4.86
C ASP A 396 -11.40 13.08 3.34
N PHE A 397 -12.31 12.20 2.87
CA PHE A 397 -12.55 11.94 1.46
C PHE A 397 -12.93 13.23 0.70
N VAL A 398 -13.91 13.96 1.21
CA VAL A 398 -14.43 15.19 0.56
C VAL A 398 -13.35 16.26 0.48
N LYS A 399 -12.52 16.41 1.53
CA LYS A 399 -11.39 17.35 1.55
C LYS A 399 -10.34 17.02 0.50
N ALA A 400 -10.12 15.74 0.24
CA ALA A 400 -9.10 15.26 -0.71
C ALA A 400 -9.57 15.30 -2.19
N LEU A 401 -10.82 15.66 -2.47
CA LEU A 401 -11.34 15.80 -3.84
C LEU A 401 -10.60 16.91 -4.61
N PRO A 402 -10.58 16.86 -5.95
CA PRO A 402 -9.99 17.92 -6.78
C PRO A 402 -10.56 19.31 -6.47
N LYS A 403 -9.72 20.34 -6.59
CA LYS A 403 -10.09 21.74 -6.30
C LYS A 403 -11.37 22.21 -6.97
N ALA A 404 -11.61 21.79 -8.21
CA ALA A 404 -12.85 22.10 -8.94
C ALA A 404 -14.14 21.68 -8.20
N ILE A 405 -14.06 20.67 -7.32
CA ILE A 405 -15.17 20.18 -6.50
C ILE A 405 -15.13 20.84 -5.11
N THR A 406 -13.96 20.89 -4.48
CA THR A 406 -13.80 21.42 -3.11
C THR A 406 -14.10 22.91 -3.00
N GLU A 407 -13.91 23.67 -4.09
CA GLU A 407 -14.21 25.12 -4.15
C GLU A 407 -15.69 25.43 -4.42
N THR A 408 -16.54 24.41 -4.66
CA THR A 408 -17.99 24.63 -4.78
C THR A 408 -18.58 25.08 -3.43
N PRO A 409 -19.59 25.99 -3.39
CA PRO A 409 -20.11 26.55 -2.15
C PRO A 409 -20.58 25.49 -1.15
N VAL A 410 -21.23 24.44 -1.62
CA VAL A 410 -21.74 23.36 -0.77
C VAL A 410 -20.60 22.54 -0.16
N VAL A 411 -19.62 22.14 -0.97
CA VAL A 411 -18.51 21.31 -0.50
C VAL A 411 -17.57 22.12 0.40
N SER A 412 -17.32 23.38 0.06
CA SER A 412 -16.54 24.28 0.91
C SER A 412 -17.19 24.49 2.30
N ALA A 413 -18.53 24.61 2.36
CA ALA A 413 -19.25 24.69 3.63
C ALA A 413 -19.12 23.39 4.45
N VAL A 414 -19.18 22.23 3.81
CA VAL A 414 -18.97 20.91 4.47
C VAL A 414 -17.55 20.80 5.01
N ILE A 415 -16.54 21.21 4.24
CA ILE A 415 -15.13 21.21 4.68
C ILE A 415 -14.96 22.19 5.85
N GLY A 416 -15.50 23.42 5.78
CA GLY A 416 -15.43 24.41 6.85
C GLY A 416 -16.11 23.95 8.15
N PHE A 417 -17.24 23.22 8.03
CA PHE A 417 -17.85 22.56 9.18
C PHE A 417 -16.92 21.53 9.80
N ALA A 418 -16.36 20.62 8.99
CA ALA A 418 -15.45 19.60 9.48
C ALA A 418 -14.20 20.20 10.13
N ASP A 419 -13.65 21.26 9.55
CA ASP A 419 -12.47 21.98 10.07
C ASP A 419 -12.74 22.61 11.44
N SER A 420 -13.95 23.10 11.66
CA SER A 420 -14.36 23.72 12.93
C SER A 420 -14.61 22.70 14.06
N TYR A 421 -15.03 21.47 13.74
CA TYR A 421 -15.50 20.50 14.74
C TYR A 421 -14.67 19.22 14.83
N LEU A 422 -13.84 18.89 13.83
CA LEU A 422 -13.01 17.70 13.85
C LEU A 422 -11.55 18.05 14.17
N PRO A 423 -11.05 17.71 15.37
CA PRO A 423 -9.63 17.91 15.69
C PRO A 423 -8.74 17.16 14.69
N PHE A 424 -7.60 17.75 14.34
CA PHE A 424 -6.62 17.23 13.39
C PHE A 424 -7.12 17.07 11.94
N PHE A 425 -8.29 17.64 11.61
CA PHE A 425 -8.83 17.56 10.26
C PHE A 425 -7.94 18.29 9.24
N GLU A 426 -7.36 19.43 9.60
CA GLU A 426 -6.37 20.12 8.76
C GLU A 426 -5.19 19.22 8.37
N LEU A 427 -4.78 18.34 9.27
CA LEU A 427 -3.68 17.39 9.09
C LEU A 427 -4.11 16.12 8.34
N GLY A 428 -5.37 16.00 7.86
CA GLY A 428 -5.89 14.79 7.23
C GLY A 428 -6.11 13.61 8.19
N LEU A 429 -6.26 13.90 9.47
CA LEU A 429 -6.43 12.93 10.56
C LEU A 429 -7.71 13.17 11.36
N GLY A 430 -8.72 13.75 10.75
CA GLY A 430 -10.00 14.07 11.37
C GLY A 430 -10.75 12.87 11.94
N TRP A 431 -10.40 11.67 11.51
CA TRP A 431 -11.00 10.43 11.97
C TRP A 431 -10.53 9.93 13.36
N ILE A 432 -9.38 10.38 13.87
CA ILE A 432 -8.77 9.83 15.09
C ILE A 432 -9.66 10.04 16.32
N CYS A 433 -10.11 11.29 16.55
CA CYS A 433 -10.96 11.61 17.69
C CYS A 433 -12.33 10.91 17.64
N PRO A 434 -13.06 10.92 16.51
CA PRO A 434 -14.28 10.13 16.36
C PRO A 434 -14.07 8.62 16.60
N ALA A 435 -12.98 8.04 16.10
CA ALA A 435 -12.67 6.64 16.34
C ALA A 435 -12.44 6.34 17.84
N ALA A 436 -11.74 7.23 18.57
CA ALA A 436 -11.53 7.13 20.00
C ALA A 436 -12.84 7.26 20.78
N VAL A 437 -13.73 8.21 20.41
CA VAL A 437 -15.08 8.31 20.98
C VAL A 437 -15.89 7.05 20.72
N GLY A 438 -15.84 6.52 19.50
CA GLY A 438 -16.50 5.26 19.14
C GLY A 438 -16.00 4.09 19.99
N LEU A 439 -14.70 4.01 20.27
CA LEU A 439 -14.13 2.99 21.16
C LEU A 439 -14.65 3.14 22.59
N PHE A 440 -14.64 4.34 23.14
CA PHE A 440 -15.13 4.62 24.49
C PHE A 440 -16.62 4.23 24.63
N VAL A 441 -17.45 4.69 23.72
CA VAL A 441 -18.88 4.36 23.66
C VAL A 441 -19.10 2.87 23.53
N GLY A 442 -18.38 2.22 22.60
CA GLY A 442 -18.47 0.78 22.37
C GLY A 442 -18.11 -0.04 23.62
N LEU A 443 -17.07 0.36 24.37
CA LEU A 443 -16.67 -0.30 25.60
C LEU A 443 -17.70 -0.13 26.74
N ILE A 444 -18.36 1.03 26.84
CA ILE A 444 -19.46 1.25 27.81
C ILE A 444 -20.61 0.27 27.50
N PHE A 445 -21.05 0.21 26.24
CA PHE A 445 -22.14 -0.70 25.85
C PHE A 445 -21.75 -2.18 26.04
N HIS A 446 -20.52 -2.56 25.74
CA HIS A 446 -20.00 -3.90 26.00
C HIS A 446 -20.10 -4.26 27.50
N ARG A 447 -19.62 -3.39 28.41
CA ARG A 447 -19.71 -3.61 29.88
C ARG A 447 -21.16 -3.72 30.36
N THR A 448 -22.03 -2.81 29.90
CA THR A 448 -23.45 -2.79 30.30
C THR A 448 -24.17 -4.08 29.88
N ARG A 449 -23.86 -4.58 28.67
CA ARG A 449 -24.43 -5.82 28.14
C ARG A 449 -23.94 -7.04 28.92
N ARG A 450 -22.64 -7.10 29.23
CA ARG A 450 -22.03 -8.18 29.99
C ARG A 450 -22.63 -8.28 31.42
N ASN A 451 -22.88 -7.15 32.07
CA ASN A 451 -23.47 -7.11 33.38
C ASN A 451 -24.94 -7.59 33.39
N ARG A 452 -25.71 -7.33 32.30
CA ARG A 452 -27.08 -7.81 32.15
C ARG A 452 -27.19 -9.32 31.87
N THR A 453 -26.16 -9.93 31.30
CA THR A 453 -26.13 -11.39 31.05
C THR A 453 -25.56 -12.17 32.21
N ALA A 454 -24.95 -11.50 33.18
CA ALA A 454 -24.40 -12.09 34.42
C ALA A 454 -25.34 -11.94 35.63
N ALA A 455 -26.39 -11.10 35.54
CA ALA A 455 -27.49 -10.96 36.49
C ALA A 455 -28.72 -11.77 36.04
#